data_2290eb638efb04190c0f16a8bf90c9fd
#
_entry.id   2290eb638efb04190c0f16a8bf90c9fd
#
_cell.length_a   1.000
_cell.length_b   1.000
_cell.length_c   1.000
_cell.angle_alpha   90.00
_cell.angle_beta   90.00
_cell.angle_gamma   90.00
#
_symmetry.space_group_name_H-M   'P 1'
#
loop_
_entity.id
_entity.type
_entity.pdbx_description
1 polymer ?
#
loop_
_entity_poly.entity_id
_entity_poly.type
_entity_poly.pdbx_seq_one_letter_code
_entity_poly.pdbx_strand_id
1 'polypeptide(L)'
;MTDATQQYVVGVDYGTLSGRAVVVRADNGDEVGTAVHEYAHGVMDKALQDGTSLPPDWALQHPQDYVDVLRNAVPAALSASGIDPRSVVGIGVDFTACTVVSATADGTPLCELPEFADRPHAYVKLWRHHAAQLHADRINALAEQRGESWLPRYGGRISSEWQFAKALQVFEEDREVYARTDRFIEATDWITWQLCGAETRNTCTAGYKGIHQDGAYPSAEFLDALSPGFGDFVAAKLEHPLSPLGARAGGLTDEAAGWTGLPAGIAVCVGNVDAHVTVPAAQAIAPGQLVAIMGTSTCHVMNGTVLAEVPGMCGVVDGGITPGYFGYEAGQSGVGDIFAWFVDNLVPASYADEAAARRISIHEHLTQLGADQPVGGHGLVALDWHSGNRSILVDHRLSGLVIGTTLATTAPEIYRALLEATAFGTRKIIETFEASGVPVTELVVAGGLLKNATLMQIYADVTGRPLSLIVSEQGPALGSAMHAAVAAGVFPDIVGASVAMGSIRRGVYQPEPVRAKAYDRLYEHYSALHDHFGDGAMMRSLRAIKNAAVST
;
A
#
# COMPACT_ATOMS: atom_id res chain seq x y z
N MET A 1 44.80 -3.94 -11.26
CA MET A 1 43.37 -3.72 -11.17
C MET A 1 42.85 -4.83 -10.30
N THR A 2 42.60 -4.58 -9.02
CA THR A 2 41.95 -5.52 -8.12
C THR A 2 40.56 -5.79 -8.70
N ASP A 3 40.27 -7.04 -9.03
CA ASP A 3 38.93 -7.50 -9.38
C ASP A 3 38.00 -7.06 -8.27
N ALA A 4 37.16 -6.05 -8.55
CA ALA A 4 36.16 -5.60 -7.58
C ALA A 4 35.21 -6.78 -7.43
N THR A 5 35.29 -7.48 -6.28
CA THR A 5 34.40 -8.59 -5.96
C THR A 5 32.97 -8.11 -6.11
N GLN A 6 32.19 -8.76 -6.98
CA GLN A 6 30.80 -8.43 -7.24
C GLN A 6 30.01 -8.42 -5.94
N GLN A 7 29.30 -7.34 -5.66
CA GLN A 7 28.48 -7.15 -4.47
C GLN A 7 27.01 -7.37 -4.77
N TYR A 8 26.31 -7.92 -3.80
CA TYR A 8 24.87 -8.17 -3.87
C TYR A 8 24.18 -7.59 -2.64
N VAL A 9 22.90 -7.34 -2.80
CA VAL A 9 22.01 -6.90 -1.71
C VAL A 9 20.73 -7.74 -1.74
N VAL A 10 20.04 -7.82 -0.60
CA VAL A 10 18.78 -8.54 -0.49
C VAL A 10 17.67 -7.55 -0.18
N GLY A 11 16.58 -7.61 -0.93
CA GLY A 11 15.33 -6.94 -0.62
C GLY A 11 14.27 -7.95 -0.20
N VAL A 12 13.50 -7.62 0.84
CA VAL A 12 12.41 -8.47 1.34
C VAL A 12 11.12 -7.65 1.39
N ASP A 13 10.14 -8.05 0.57
CA ASP A 13 8.81 -7.44 0.48
C ASP A 13 7.80 -8.28 1.28
N TYR A 14 7.17 -7.67 2.28
CA TYR A 14 6.15 -8.28 3.13
C TYR A 14 4.76 -7.81 2.69
N GLY A 15 4.13 -8.63 1.85
CA GLY A 15 2.77 -8.40 1.39
C GLY A 15 1.69 -8.86 2.39
N THR A 16 0.45 -8.92 1.93
CA THR A 16 -0.71 -9.28 2.78
C THR A 16 -0.77 -10.77 3.14
N LEU A 17 -0.34 -11.66 2.25
CA LEU A 17 -0.49 -13.13 2.43
C LEU A 17 0.84 -13.89 2.36
N SER A 18 1.90 -13.21 1.99
CA SER A 18 3.23 -13.82 1.78
C SER A 18 4.32 -12.76 1.86
N GLY A 19 5.54 -13.19 2.15
CA GLY A 19 6.73 -12.37 1.95
C GLY A 19 7.61 -12.91 0.83
N ARG A 20 8.34 -12.03 0.19
CA ARG A 20 9.21 -12.34 -0.94
C ARG A 20 10.62 -11.80 -0.70
N ALA A 21 11.62 -12.61 -0.98
CA ALA A 21 13.01 -12.20 -0.97
C ALA A 21 13.59 -12.20 -2.39
N VAL A 22 14.38 -11.17 -2.70
CA VAL A 22 15.07 -11.03 -3.98
C VAL A 22 16.54 -10.72 -3.72
N VAL A 23 17.44 -11.48 -4.36
CA VAL A 23 18.87 -11.21 -4.38
C VAL A 23 19.20 -10.41 -5.62
N VAL A 24 19.82 -9.25 -5.44
CA VAL A 24 20.02 -8.26 -6.48
C VAL A 24 21.51 -7.90 -6.60
N ARG A 25 22.02 -7.81 -7.82
CA ARG A 25 23.34 -7.25 -8.07
C ARG A 25 23.35 -5.76 -7.77
N ALA A 26 24.26 -5.35 -6.91
CA ALA A 26 24.29 -3.98 -6.42
C ALA A 26 24.75 -2.94 -7.47
N ASP A 27 25.43 -3.37 -8.54
CA ASP A 27 25.97 -2.46 -9.57
C ASP A 27 24.98 -2.14 -10.70
N ASN A 28 23.95 -2.99 -10.93
CA ASN A 28 23.06 -2.85 -12.10
C ASN A 28 21.58 -3.24 -11.86
N GLY A 29 21.26 -3.76 -10.67
CA GLY A 29 19.89 -4.14 -10.34
C GLY A 29 19.40 -5.48 -10.90
N ASP A 30 20.29 -6.31 -11.47
CA ASP A 30 19.89 -7.64 -11.94
C ASP A 30 19.39 -8.50 -10.78
N GLU A 31 18.17 -8.99 -10.89
CA GLU A 31 17.52 -9.90 -9.95
C GLU A 31 18.00 -11.33 -10.23
N VAL A 32 18.94 -11.84 -9.43
CA VAL A 32 19.63 -13.12 -9.69
C VAL A 32 19.03 -14.30 -8.93
N GLY A 33 18.17 -14.06 -7.96
CA GLY A 33 17.46 -15.11 -7.21
C GLY A 33 16.24 -14.54 -6.51
N THR A 34 15.15 -15.29 -6.53
CA THR A 34 13.89 -14.90 -5.88
C THR A 34 13.22 -16.11 -5.25
N ALA A 35 12.55 -15.88 -4.12
CA ALA A 35 11.70 -16.88 -3.49
C ALA A 35 10.56 -16.21 -2.73
N VAL A 36 9.45 -16.93 -2.56
CA VAL A 36 8.26 -16.50 -1.83
C VAL A 36 7.99 -17.49 -0.70
N HIS A 37 7.57 -16.98 0.44
CA HIS A 37 7.04 -17.79 1.55
C HIS A 37 5.66 -17.28 1.93
N GLU A 38 4.66 -18.16 1.86
CA GLU A 38 3.30 -17.84 2.24
C GLU A 38 3.16 -17.87 3.77
N TYR A 39 2.33 -16.96 4.31
CA TYR A 39 2.06 -16.90 5.75
C TYR A 39 1.22 -18.10 6.18
N ALA A 40 1.73 -18.86 7.14
CA ALA A 40 1.05 -20.04 7.67
C ALA A 40 -0.30 -19.69 8.33
N HIS A 41 -0.38 -18.52 8.96
CA HIS A 41 -1.59 -18.04 9.64
C HIS A 41 -2.48 -17.19 8.70
N GLY A 42 -1.91 -16.68 7.60
CA GLY A 42 -2.61 -15.82 6.65
C GLY A 42 -3.17 -14.55 7.30
N VAL A 43 -4.39 -14.17 6.91
CA VAL A 43 -5.13 -13.08 7.54
C VAL A 43 -6.28 -13.65 8.36
N MET A 44 -6.26 -13.39 9.66
CA MET A 44 -7.33 -13.75 10.59
C MET A 44 -8.38 -12.64 10.58
N ASP A 45 -9.51 -12.86 9.92
CA ASP A 45 -10.62 -11.91 9.77
C ASP A 45 -11.98 -12.45 10.27
N LYS A 46 -12.02 -13.73 10.69
CA LYS A 46 -13.21 -14.40 11.24
C LYS A 46 -12.99 -14.97 12.62
N ALA A 47 -11.82 -15.50 12.87
CA ALA A 47 -11.44 -16.08 14.16
C ALA A 47 -9.92 -16.10 14.31
N LEU A 48 -9.43 -16.10 15.55
CA LEU A 48 -8.06 -16.47 15.92
C LEU A 48 -7.86 -17.99 15.72
N GLN A 49 -6.62 -18.46 15.87
CA GLN A 49 -6.28 -19.87 15.72
C GLN A 49 -6.94 -20.80 16.74
N ASP A 50 -7.16 -20.31 17.94
CA ASP A 50 -7.84 -21.03 19.02
C ASP A 50 -9.36 -21.09 18.83
N GLY A 51 -9.91 -20.45 17.77
CA GLY A 51 -11.32 -20.38 17.47
C GLY A 51 -12.04 -19.18 18.07
N THR A 52 -11.35 -18.28 18.78
CA THR A 52 -11.93 -17.02 19.27
C THR A 52 -12.48 -16.21 18.09
N SER A 53 -13.79 -15.98 18.07
CA SER A 53 -14.47 -15.28 16.98
C SER A 53 -14.10 -13.79 16.93
N LEU A 54 -13.87 -13.29 15.72
CA LEU A 54 -13.60 -11.88 15.47
C LEU A 54 -14.86 -11.19 14.91
N PRO A 55 -15.18 -9.97 15.39
CA PRO A 55 -16.22 -9.15 14.80
C PRO A 55 -15.91 -8.77 13.34
N PRO A 56 -16.92 -8.30 12.58
CA PRO A 56 -16.70 -7.78 11.23
C PRO A 56 -15.65 -6.66 11.19
N ASP A 57 -15.00 -6.52 10.04
CA ASP A 57 -13.99 -5.48 9.74
C ASP A 57 -12.65 -5.63 10.53
N TRP A 58 -12.48 -6.71 11.28
CA TRP A 58 -11.19 -7.09 11.84
C TRP A 58 -10.31 -7.74 10.77
N ALA A 59 -9.00 -7.46 10.83
CA ALA A 59 -7.99 -8.13 10.02
C ALA A 59 -6.67 -8.16 10.80
N LEU A 60 -6.29 -9.35 11.24
CA LEU A 60 -5.13 -9.58 12.09
C LEU A 60 -4.12 -10.49 11.40
N GLN A 61 -2.86 -10.39 11.81
CA GLN A 61 -1.78 -11.27 11.38
C GLN A 61 -0.95 -11.75 12.58
N HIS A 62 -0.17 -12.81 12.38
CA HIS A 62 0.74 -13.35 13.37
C HIS A 62 2.18 -12.94 13.06
N PRO A 63 2.93 -12.30 13.98
CA PRO A 63 4.28 -11.79 13.70
C PRO A 63 5.30 -12.89 13.40
N GLN A 64 5.06 -14.13 13.87
CA GLN A 64 5.91 -15.27 13.52
C GLN A 64 6.00 -15.52 12.02
N ASP A 65 4.91 -15.27 11.27
CA ASP A 65 4.92 -15.40 9.80
C ASP A 65 5.99 -14.51 9.16
N TYR A 66 6.25 -13.34 9.74
CA TYR A 66 7.27 -12.43 9.22
C TYR A 66 8.68 -12.94 9.45
N VAL A 67 8.94 -13.52 10.63
CA VAL A 67 10.23 -14.17 10.93
C VAL A 67 10.42 -15.40 10.05
N ASP A 68 9.35 -16.13 9.75
CA ASP A 68 9.41 -17.33 8.90
C ASP A 68 9.70 -16.98 7.43
N VAL A 69 9.32 -15.79 6.95
CA VAL A 69 9.79 -15.27 5.64
C VAL A 69 11.32 -15.15 5.63
N LEU A 70 11.93 -14.59 6.69
CA LEU A 70 13.39 -14.49 6.77
C LEU A 70 14.07 -15.86 6.81
N ARG A 71 13.46 -16.83 7.50
CA ARG A 71 13.98 -18.20 7.65
C ARG A 71 13.83 -19.06 6.41
N ASN A 72 12.86 -18.76 5.55
CA ASN A 72 12.53 -19.58 4.40
C ASN A 72 12.80 -18.90 3.06
N ALA A 73 12.26 -17.68 2.84
CA ALA A 73 12.39 -17.01 1.55
C ALA A 73 13.82 -16.52 1.29
N VAL A 74 14.53 -15.97 2.30
CA VAL A 74 15.90 -15.45 2.09
C VAL A 74 16.89 -16.57 1.75
N PRO A 75 16.98 -17.68 2.51
CA PRO A 75 17.87 -18.79 2.12
C PRO A 75 17.49 -19.42 0.77
N ALA A 76 16.20 -19.52 0.45
CA ALA A 76 15.75 -20.05 -0.83
C ALA A 76 16.14 -19.14 -2.00
N ALA A 77 16.01 -17.81 -1.86
CA ALA A 77 16.45 -16.84 -2.87
C ALA A 77 17.98 -16.88 -3.05
N LEU A 78 18.76 -17.00 -1.96
CA LEU A 78 20.21 -17.20 -2.02
C LEU A 78 20.58 -18.49 -2.76
N SER A 79 19.91 -19.58 -2.46
CA SER A 79 20.13 -20.85 -3.16
C SER A 79 19.79 -20.76 -4.65
N ALA A 80 18.70 -20.10 -5.00
CA ALA A 80 18.29 -19.89 -6.38
C ALA A 80 19.26 -19.01 -7.17
N SER A 81 19.90 -18.03 -6.50
CA SER A 81 20.88 -17.13 -7.12
C SER A 81 22.21 -17.79 -7.43
N GLY A 82 22.58 -18.84 -6.69
CA GLY A 82 23.88 -19.53 -6.84
C GLY A 82 25.10 -18.70 -6.41
N ILE A 83 24.92 -17.53 -5.79
CA ILE A 83 26.03 -16.68 -5.33
C ILE A 83 26.62 -17.18 -4.01
N ASP A 84 27.82 -16.71 -3.69
CA ASP A 84 28.37 -16.85 -2.35
C ASP A 84 27.69 -15.85 -1.41
N PRO A 85 26.99 -16.28 -0.34
CA PRO A 85 26.34 -15.37 0.61
C PRO A 85 27.29 -14.30 1.19
N ARG A 86 28.61 -14.58 1.25
CA ARG A 86 29.62 -13.61 1.71
C ARG A 86 29.77 -12.40 0.80
N SER A 87 29.25 -12.45 -0.43
CA SER A 87 29.22 -11.31 -1.35
C SER A 87 28.03 -10.37 -1.12
N VAL A 88 27.08 -10.73 -0.24
CA VAL A 88 25.97 -9.87 0.15
C VAL A 88 26.44 -8.85 1.18
N VAL A 89 26.19 -7.56 0.90
CA VAL A 89 26.67 -6.44 1.74
C VAL A 89 25.55 -5.75 2.53
N GLY A 90 24.29 -6.01 2.21
CA GLY A 90 23.16 -5.40 2.90
C GLY A 90 21.84 -6.11 2.66
N ILE A 91 20.89 -5.88 3.58
CA ILE A 91 19.50 -6.31 3.52
C ILE A 91 18.57 -5.13 3.84
N GLY A 92 17.48 -5.00 3.08
CA GLY A 92 16.41 -4.03 3.31
C GLY A 92 15.05 -4.70 3.27
N VAL A 93 14.10 -4.12 3.98
CA VAL A 93 12.72 -4.65 4.09
C VAL A 93 11.70 -3.56 3.82
N ASP A 94 10.57 -3.96 3.26
CA ASP A 94 9.37 -3.16 3.18
C ASP A 94 8.14 -3.96 3.61
N PHE A 95 7.10 -3.24 3.94
CA PHE A 95 5.83 -3.80 4.40
C PHE A 95 4.64 -3.06 3.83
N THR A 96 3.50 -3.73 3.84
CA THR A 96 2.21 -3.03 3.75
C THR A 96 2.11 -1.99 4.86
N ALA A 97 1.86 -0.73 4.49
CA ALA A 97 1.71 0.37 5.45
C ALA A 97 0.61 0.10 6.49
N CYS A 98 0.64 0.76 7.63
CA CYS A 98 -0.37 0.61 8.69
C CYS A 98 -0.48 -0.80 9.28
N THR A 99 0.50 -1.64 9.13
CA THR A 99 0.57 -2.95 9.79
C THR A 99 1.29 -2.79 11.12
N VAL A 100 0.55 -2.86 12.23
CA VAL A 100 1.04 -2.42 13.55
C VAL A 100 1.12 -3.55 14.54
N VAL A 101 2.27 -3.65 15.21
CA VAL A 101 2.59 -4.65 16.24
C VAL A 101 2.47 -4.01 17.63
N SER A 102 1.77 -4.67 18.56
CA SER A 102 1.84 -4.40 19.99
C SER A 102 2.94 -5.26 20.60
N ALA A 103 3.99 -4.65 21.15
CA ALA A 103 5.15 -5.37 21.68
C ALA A 103 5.57 -4.86 23.06
N THR A 104 6.33 -5.68 23.76
CA THR A 104 7.06 -5.33 25.00
C THR A 104 8.28 -4.46 24.69
N ALA A 105 8.94 -3.96 25.73
CA ALA A 105 10.12 -3.11 25.61
C ALA A 105 11.33 -3.79 24.95
N ASP A 106 11.39 -5.10 24.95
CA ASP A 106 12.42 -5.90 24.28
C ASP A 106 12.02 -6.37 22.87
N GLY A 107 10.83 -5.94 22.39
CA GLY A 107 10.34 -6.25 21.05
C GLY A 107 9.55 -7.55 20.93
N THR A 108 9.25 -8.25 22.03
CA THR A 108 8.40 -9.46 22.01
C THR A 108 6.96 -9.06 21.71
N PRO A 109 6.32 -9.59 20.65
CA PRO A 109 4.91 -9.33 20.34
C PRO A 109 3.99 -9.85 21.44
N LEU A 110 2.96 -9.09 21.80
CA LEU A 110 2.09 -9.48 22.92
C LEU A 110 1.33 -10.79 22.67
N CYS A 111 0.92 -11.08 21.44
CA CYS A 111 0.23 -12.32 21.09
C CYS A 111 1.10 -13.59 21.28
N GLU A 112 2.42 -13.45 21.43
CA GLU A 112 3.34 -14.56 21.75
C GLU A 112 3.47 -14.82 23.26
N LEU A 113 2.95 -13.91 24.09
CA LEU A 113 2.88 -14.11 25.53
C LEU A 113 1.66 -14.99 25.88
N PRO A 114 1.82 -16.09 26.63
CA PRO A 114 0.73 -17.04 26.92
C PRO A 114 -0.54 -16.39 27.50
N GLU A 115 -0.38 -15.33 28.30
CA GLU A 115 -1.50 -14.60 28.92
C GLU A 115 -2.29 -13.71 27.95
N PHE A 116 -1.79 -13.49 26.71
CA PHE A 116 -2.45 -12.67 25.69
C PHE A 116 -2.72 -13.42 24.38
N ALA A 117 -2.44 -14.70 24.30
CA ALA A 117 -2.58 -15.50 23.08
C ALA A 117 -4.03 -15.62 22.60
N ASP A 118 -5.03 -15.49 23.47
CA ASP A 118 -6.47 -15.49 23.18
C ASP A 118 -7.07 -14.07 23.04
N ARG A 119 -6.22 -13.03 23.10
CA ARG A 119 -6.67 -11.63 23.07
C ARG A 119 -6.50 -11.02 21.67
N PRO A 120 -7.57 -10.73 20.92
CA PRO A 120 -7.47 -10.20 19.55
C PRO A 120 -6.66 -8.90 19.45
N HIS A 121 -6.73 -8.04 20.47
CA HIS A 121 -5.99 -6.78 20.46
C HIS A 121 -4.46 -6.94 20.60
N ALA A 122 -3.98 -8.10 21.07
CA ALA A 122 -2.55 -8.41 21.18
C ALA A 122 -1.90 -8.75 19.83
N TYR A 123 -2.70 -9.14 18.82
CA TYR A 123 -2.24 -9.49 17.48
C TYR A 123 -1.93 -8.27 16.61
N VAL A 124 -1.13 -8.49 15.58
CA VAL A 124 -0.80 -7.46 14.59
C VAL A 124 -2.06 -7.01 13.86
N LYS A 125 -2.31 -5.70 13.85
CA LYS A 125 -3.42 -5.10 13.09
C LYS A 125 -2.96 -4.76 11.69
N LEU A 126 -3.46 -5.54 10.71
CA LEU A 126 -3.14 -5.37 9.30
C LEU A 126 -3.68 -4.02 8.76
N TRP A 127 -3.14 -3.53 7.64
CA TRP A 127 -3.59 -2.30 6.98
C TRP A 127 -5.11 -2.25 6.76
N ARG A 128 -5.75 -3.35 6.35
CA ARG A 128 -7.20 -3.44 6.12
C ARG A 128 -8.04 -3.72 7.38
N HIS A 129 -7.48 -3.51 8.58
CA HIS A 129 -8.24 -3.56 9.83
C HIS A 129 -9.10 -2.31 9.96
N HIS A 130 -10.37 -2.39 9.56
CA HIS A 130 -11.29 -1.24 9.56
C HIS A 130 -12.15 -1.14 10.82
N ALA A 131 -12.03 -2.06 11.78
CA ALA A 131 -12.79 -2.06 13.04
C ALA A 131 -12.57 -0.78 13.87
N ALA A 132 -11.46 -0.05 13.65
CA ALA A 132 -11.19 1.24 14.29
C ALA A 132 -11.94 2.45 13.67
N GLN A 133 -12.97 2.23 12.79
CA GLN A 133 -13.63 3.32 12.06
C GLN A 133 -14.27 4.37 12.99
N LEU A 134 -14.95 3.95 14.05
CA LEU A 134 -15.56 4.89 15.01
C LEU A 134 -14.51 5.75 15.72
N HIS A 135 -13.33 5.20 15.96
CA HIS A 135 -12.20 5.91 16.57
C HIS A 135 -11.60 6.94 15.59
N ALA A 136 -11.44 6.57 14.32
CA ALA A 136 -11.02 7.49 13.27
C ALA A 136 -12.04 8.65 13.08
N ASP A 137 -13.33 8.36 13.05
CA ASP A 137 -14.39 9.38 12.93
C ASP A 137 -14.32 10.39 14.09
N ARG A 138 -14.04 9.93 15.32
CA ARG A 138 -13.86 10.80 16.51
C ARG A 138 -12.60 11.64 16.43
N ILE A 139 -11.48 11.05 16.01
CA ILE A 139 -10.21 11.76 15.79
C ILE A 139 -10.43 12.89 14.77
N ASN A 140 -11.06 12.58 13.64
CA ASN A 140 -11.35 13.54 12.58
C ASN A 140 -12.24 14.69 13.07
N ALA A 141 -13.33 14.36 13.76
CA ALA A 141 -14.27 15.37 14.28
C ALA A 141 -13.60 16.31 15.30
N LEU A 142 -12.81 15.77 16.22
CA LEU A 142 -12.10 16.58 17.21
C LEU A 142 -10.99 17.43 16.56
N ALA A 143 -10.23 16.85 15.60
CA ALA A 143 -9.18 17.57 14.90
C ALA A 143 -9.75 18.73 14.06
N GLU A 144 -10.86 18.53 13.36
CA GLU A 144 -11.58 19.58 12.64
C GLU A 144 -12.10 20.67 13.60
N GLN A 145 -12.73 20.27 14.72
CA GLN A 145 -13.24 21.20 15.72
C GLN A 145 -12.13 22.08 16.33
N ARG A 146 -10.94 21.50 16.56
CA ARG A 146 -9.81 22.21 17.16
C ARG A 146 -8.94 22.95 16.15
N GLY A 147 -9.13 22.68 14.84
CA GLY A 147 -8.29 23.24 13.77
C GLY A 147 -6.85 22.71 13.83
N GLU A 148 -6.68 21.41 14.07
CA GLU A 148 -5.37 20.79 14.17
C GLU A 148 -4.58 20.94 12.85
N SER A 149 -3.39 21.53 12.91
CA SER A 149 -2.60 21.91 11.74
C SER A 149 -2.13 20.72 10.88
N TRP A 150 -2.04 19.54 11.46
CA TRP A 150 -1.65 18.32 10.75
C TRP A 150 -2.78 17.75 9.88
N LEU A 151 -4.07 18.04 10.16
CA LEU A 151 -5.19 17.41 9.47
C LEU A 151 -5.22 17.72 7.95
N PRO A 152 -4.96 18.94 7.48
CA PRO A 152 -4.90 19.23 6.04
C PRO A 152 -3.79 18.47 5.29
N ARG A 153 -2.70 18.07 5.99
CA ARG A 153 -1.62 17.24 5.42
C ARG A 153 -2.10 15.86 4.97
N TYR A 154 -3.25 15.42 5.49
CA TYR A 154 -3.91 14.16 5.18
C TYR A 154 -5.23 14.36 4.42
N GLY A 155 -5.31 15.45 3.66
CA GLY A 155 -6.48 15.76 2.86
C GLY A 155 -7.75 16.06 3.67
N GLY A 156 -7.59 16.39 4.96
CA GLY A 156 -8.68 16.73 5.86
C GLY A 156 -9.26 15.55 6.65
N ARG A 157 -8.77 14.34 6.46
CA ARG A 157 -9.22 13.15 7.21
C ARG A 157 -8.16 12.09 7.34
N ILE A 158 -8.10 11.41 8.49
CA ILE A 158 -7.34 10.18 8.67
C ILE A 158 -8.25 8.95 8.49
N SER A 159 -7.64 7.83 8.10
CA SER A 159 -8.32 6.54 7.93
C SER A 159 -8.36 5.73 9.22
N SER A 160 -9.34 4.82 9.32
CA SER A 160 -9.38 3.76 10.34
C SER A 160 -8.16 2.82 10.28
N GLU A 161 -7.47 2.79 9.14
CA GLU A 161 -6.28 1.97 8.94
C GLU A 161 -5.08 2.46 9.77
N TRP A 162 -5.05 3.74 10.20
CA TRP A 162 -3.87 4.39 10.73
C TRP A 162 -3.63 4.14 12.22
N GLN A 163 -2.38 4.32 12.62
CA GLN A 163 -1.88 3.99 13.96
C GLN A 163 -2.73 4.56 15.10
N PHE A 164 -3.08 5.85 15.04
CA PHE A 164 -3.80 6.50 16.14
C PHE A 164 -5.23 5.97 16.31
N ALA A 165 -5.92 5.65 15.22
CA ALA A 165 -7.25 5.05 15.28
C ALA A 165 -7.19 3.64 15.92
N LYS A 166 -6.23 2.83 15.48
CA LYS A 166 -6.00 1.49 16.03
C LYS A 166 -5.55 1.52 17.49
N ALA A 167 -4.66 2.46 17.85
CA ALA A 167 -4.20 2.61 19.23
C ALA A 167 -5.33 3.04 20.17
N LEU A 168 -6.18 3.98 19.74
CA LEU A 168 -7.34 4.42 20.51
C LEU A 168 -8.35 3.28 20.69
N GLN A 169 -8.54 2.45 19.66
CA GLN A 169 -9.36 1.24 19.76
C GLN A 169 -8.83 0.29 20.83
N VAL A 170 -7.52 -0.05 20.79
CA VAL A 170 -6.92 -0.92 21.84
C VAL A 170 -7.06 -0.30 23.21
N PHE A 171 -6.82 1.01 23.32
CA PHE A 171 -6.94 1.72 24.60
C PHE A 171 -8.34 1.65 25.19
N GLU A 172 -9.40 1.71 24.40
CA GLU A 172 -10.78 1.72 24.89
C GLU A 172 -11.37 0.32 25.07
N GLU A 173 -11.03 -0.61 24.18
CA GLU A 173 -11.63 -1.95 24.16
C GLU A 173 -10.84 -2.98 24.97
N ASP A 174 -9.51 -2.80 25.15
CA ASP A 174 -8.65 -3.73 25.88
C ASP A 174 -7.56 -3.01 26.68
N ARG A 175 -7.93 -2.50 27.84
CA ARG A 175 -7.03 -1.75 28.74
C ARG A 175 -5.83 -2.57 29.24
N GLU A 176 -5.97 -3.88 29.35
CA GLU A 176 -4.90 -4.75 29.83
C GLU A 176 -3.83 -4.93 28.74
N VAL A 177 -4.25 -5.24 27.51
CA VAL A 177 -3.33 -5.29 26.36
C VAL A 177 -2.67 -3.93 26.17
N TYR A 178 -3.43 -2.82 26.23
CA TYR A 178 -2.86 -1.49 26.12
C TYR A 178 -1.82 -1.20 27.20
N ALA A 179 -2.11 -1.52 28.46
CA ALA A 179 -1.18 -1.27 29.56
C ALA A 179 0.10 -2.10 29.44
N ARG A 180 0.00 -3.33 28.90
CA ARG A 180 1.15 -4.24 28.72
C ARG A 180 1.97 -3.91 27.47
N THR A 181 1.38 -3.19 26.50
CA THR A 181 2.10 -2.73 25.29
C THR A 181 3.11 -1.65 25.68
N ASP A 182 4.39 -1.91 25.54
CA ASP A 182 5.46 -0.91 25.69
C ASP A 182 5.78 -0.22 24.38
N ARG A 183 5.58 -0.91 23.23
CA ARG A 183 5.83 -0.41 21.88
C ARG A 183 4.63 -0.68 20.97
N PHE A 184 4.07 0.38 20.42
CA PHE A 184 3.08 0.31 19.34
C PHE A 184 3.79 0.69 18.04
N ILE A 185 4.23 -0.33 17.27
CA ILE A 185 5.27 -0.18 16.26
C ILE A 185 4.81 -0.71 14.88
N GLU A 186 5.15 0.00 13.80
CA GLU A 186 4.93 -0.51 12.45
C GLU A 186 5.73 -1.80 12.22
N ALA A 187 5.15 -2.77 11.52
CA ALA A 187 5.77 -4.07 11.30
C ALA A 187 7.11 -3.97 10.57
N THR A 188 7.25 -3.00 9.66
CA THR A 188 8.53 -2.76 8.97
C THR A 188 9.64 -2.33 9.93
N ASP A 189 9.35 -1.49 10.92
CA ASP A 189 10.30 -1.09 11.95
C ASP A 189 10.57 -2.24 12.93
N TRP A 190 9.52 -3.01 13.26
CA TRP A 190 9.66 -4.16 14.14
C TRP A 190 10.56 -5.25 13.54
N ILE A 191 10.38 -5.63 12.27
CA ILE A 191 11.21 -6.64 11.62
C ILE A 191 12.65 -6.14 11.40
N THR A 192 12.82 -4.85 11.14
CA THR A 192 14.14 -4.22 11.08
C THR A 192 14.85 -4.35 12.43
N TRP A 193 14.13 -4.13 13.52
CA TRP A 193 14.66 -4.33 14.87
C TRP A 193 15.06 -5.79 15.12
N GLN A 194 14.23 -6.78 14.71
CA GLN A 194 14.59 -8.20 14.82
C GLN A 194 15.87 -8.54 14.03
N LEU A 195 16.10 -7.91 12.89
CA LEU A 195 17.30 -8.13 12.07
C LEU A 195 18.57 -7.55 12.70
N CYS A 196 18.51 -6.36 13.29
CA CYS A 196 19.73 -5.64 13.73
C CYS A 196 19.85 -5.45 15.24
N GLY A 197 18.84 -5.85 16.05
CA GLY A 197 18.84 -5.68 17.50
C GLY A 197 18.68 -4.24 17.97
N ALA A 198 18.46 -3.27 17.08
CA ALA A 198 18.28 -1.86 17.38
C ALA A 198 16.90 -1.38 16.93
N GLU A 199 16.13 -0.79 17.86
CA GLU A 199 14.86 -0.15 17.52
C GLU A 199 15.10 1.08 16.66
N THR A 200 14.36 1.19 15.53
CA THR A 200 14.31 2.38 14.67
C THR A 200 12.86 2.73 14.36
N ARG A 201 12.62 4.00 13.98
CA ARG A 201 11.34 4.46 13.42
C ARG A 201 11.64 5.18 12.12
N ASN A 202 11.02 4.77 11.04
CA ASN A 202 11.26 5.38 9.75
C ASN A 202 10.36 6.62 9.51
N THR A 203 10.89 7.60 8.78
CA THR A 203 10.17 8.85 8.46
C THR A 203 8.94 8.61 7.61
N CYS A 204 8.90 7.56 6.79
CA CYS A 204 7.78 7.24 5.91
C CYS A 204 6.54 6.86 6.71
N THR A 205 6.59 5.79 7.52
CA THR A 205 5.43 5.33 8.30
C THR A 205 5.04 6.31 9.39
N ALA A 206 6.01 6.94 10.05
CA ALA A 206 5.73 7.97 11.05
C ALA A 206 4.97 9.15 10.44
N GLY A 207 5.39 9.62 9.26
CA GLY A 207 4.75 10.72 8.57
C GLY A 207 3.37 10.36 8.01
N TYR A 208 3.26 9.28 7.23
CA TYR A 208 1.98 8.94 6.59
C TYR A 208 0.96 8.31 7.52
N LYS A 209 1.40 7.47 8.46
CA LYS A 209 0.48 6.61 9.23
C LYS A 209 0.48 6.92 10.72
N GLY A 210 1.56 7.52 11.23
CA GLY A 210 1.72 7.94 12.62
C GLY A 210 1.42 9.41 12.88
N ILE A 211 0.95 10.18 11.90
CA ILE A 211 0.62 11.61 12.03
C ILE A 211 1.80 12.45 12.55
N HIS A 212 3.02 12.08 12.21
CA HIS A 212 4.19 12.89 12.52
C HIS A 212 4.40 13.96 11.43
N GLN A 213 4.09 15.21 11.76
CA GLN A 213 4.21 16.35 10.85
C GLN A 213 4.95 17.51 11.54
N ASP A 214 5.74 18.25 10.78
CA ASP A 214 6.48 19.41 11.27
C ASP A 214 7.32 19.12 12.54
N GLY A 215 7.84 17.89 12.65
CA GLY A 215 8.70 17.45 13.76
C GLY A 215 7.95 16.98 15.02
N ALA A 216 6.61 16.82 14.97
CA ALA A 216 5.81 16.44 16.13
C ALA A 216 4.67 15.47 15.79
N TYR A 217 4.28 14.68 16.77
CA TYR A 217 3.03 13.92 16.79
C TYR A 217 1.88 14.78 17.33
N PRO A 218 0.60 14.35 17.22
CA PRO A 218 -0.51 14.99 17.90
C PRO A 218 -0.23 15.18 19.39
N SER A 219 -0.66 16.33 19.94
CA SER A 219 -0.35 16.70 21.32
C SER A 219 -1.02 15.80 22.35
N ALA A 220 -0.40 15.65 23.51
CA ALA A 220 -0.97 14.91 24.63
C ALA A 220 -2.34 15.47 25.04
N GLU A 221 -2.53 16.81 24.97
CA GLU A 221 -3.81 17.46 25.26
C GLU A 221 -4.88 17.07 24.23
N PHE A 222 -4.53 16.98 22.94
CA PHE A 222 -5.46 16.49 21.90
C PHE A 222 -5.88 15.03 22.17
N LEU A 223 -4.92 14.18 22.48
CA LEU A 223 -5.14 12.76 22.72
C LEU A 223 -5.97 12.52 24.00
N ASP A 224 -5.71 13.27 25.06
CA ASP A 224 -6.47 13.17 26.31
C ASP A 224 -7.93 13.67 26.15
N ALA A 225 -8.16 14.64 25.27
CA ALA A 225 -9.48 15.10 24.90
C ALA A 225 -10.28 14.05 24.10
N LEU A 226 -9.61 13.14 23.37
CA LEU A 226 -10.29 12.00 22.72
C LEU A 226 -10.78 10.97 23.73
N SER A 227 -9.91 10.63 24.68
CA SER A 227 -10.24 9.69 25.75
C SER A 227 -9.32 9.93 26.95
N PRO A 228 -9.87 10.22 28.17
CA PRO A 228 -9.07 10.52 29.34
C PRO A 228 -8.03 9.43 29.65
N GLY A 229 -6.77 9.83 29.75
CA GLY A 229 -5.60 8.95 29.95
C GLY A 229 -4.97 8.42 28.66
N PHE A 230 -5.47 8.80 27.47
CA PHE A 230 -4.81 8.48 26.19
C PHE A 230 -3.69 9.47 25.84
N GLY A 231 -3.60 10.57 26.58
CA GLY A 231 -2.58 11.62 26.37
C GLY A 231 -1.14 11.11 26.40
N ASP A 232 -0.87 10.05 27.17
CA ASP A 232 0.49 9.48 27.31
C ASP A 232 0.90 8.57 26.14
N PHE A 233 0.02 8.28 25.19
CA PHE A 233 0.25 7.29 24.13
C PHE A 233 1.55 7.54 23.36
N VAL A 234 1.77 8.77 22.90
CA VAL A 234 2.97 9.13 22.12
C VAL A 234 4.23 8.89 22.97
N ALA A 235 4.33 9.54 24.11
CA ALA A 235 5.52 9.50 24.96
C ALA A 235 5.82 8.09 25.51
N ALA A 236 4.76 7.31 25.81
CA ALA A 236 4.93 5.99 26.42
C ALA A 236 5.18 4.86 25.41
N LYS A 237 4.64 4.95 24.18
CA LYS A 237 4.57 3.79 23.28
C LYS A 237 5.03 4.04 21.84
N LEU A 238 5.12 5.30 21.42
CA LEU A 238 5.37 5.66 20.02
C LEU A 238 6.67 6.45 19.83
N GLU A 239 6.99 7.36 20.75
CA GLU A 239 8.10 8.30 20.58
C GLU A 239 9.46 7.61 20.54
N HIS A 240 10.16 7.84 19.44
CA HIS A 240 11.53 7.39 19.19
C HIS A 240 12.15 8.31 18.12
N PRO A 241 13.47 8.56 18.12
CA PRO A 241 14.10 9.32 17.04
C PRO A 241 13.79 8.72 15.67
N LEU A 242 13.39 9.57 14.71
CA LEU A 242 13.10 9.12 13.36
C LEU A 242 14.38 8.98 12.55
N SER A 243 14.44 7.93 11.77
CA SER A 243 15.54 7.63 10.86
C SER A 243 15.12 7.92 9.41
N PRO A 244 15.94 8.62 8.62
CA PRO A 244 15.64 8.86 7.21
C PRO A 244 15.72 7.55 6.41
N LEU A 245 14.96 7.51 5.30
CA LEU A 245 14.96 6.37 4.38
C LEU A 245 16.35 6.16 3.76
N GLY A 246 16.78 4.90 3.65
CA GLY A 246 18.11 4.54 3.16
C GLY A 246 19.22 4.60 4.21
N ALA A 247 18.94 5.08 5.42
CA ALA A 247 19.91 5.04 6.51
C ALA A 247 20.16 3.59 6.97
N ARG A 248 21.36 3.36 7.51
CA ARG A 248 21.71 2.10 8.15
C ARG A 248 21.10 2.03 9.55
N ALA A 249 20.20 1.07 9.80
CA ALA A 249 19.62 0.79 11.11
C ALA A 249 20.63 0.13 12.05
N GLY A 250 21.44 -0.79 11.52
CA GLY A 250 22.45 -1.52 12.28
C GLY A 250 23.22 -2.52 11.42
N GLY A 251 23.90 -3.45 12.06
CA GLY A 251 24.46 -4.64 11.45
C GLY A 251 23.57 -5.85 11.72
N LEU A 252 23.49 -6.78 10.78
CA LEU A 252 22.76 -8.04 10.95
C LEU A 252 23.29 -8.79 12.18
N THR A 253 22.42 -9.17 13.10
CA THR A 253 22.82 -9.93 14.31
C THR A 253 23.22 -11.37 13.99
N ASP A 254 23.95 -12.04 14.89
CA ASP A 254 24.29 -13.46 14.73
C ASP A 254 23.03 -14.33 14.67
N GLU A 255 22.00 -13.98 15.42
CA GLU A 255 20.71 -14.68 15.40
C GLU A 255 20.02 -14.56 14.03
N ALA A 256 19.88 -13.33 13.52
CA ALA A 256 19.27 -13.08 12.21
C ALA A 256 20.13 -13.64 11.05
N ALA A 257 21.45 -13.68 11.21
CA ALA A 257 22.35 -14.37 10.29
C ALA A 257 22.05 -15.88 10.25
N GLY A 258 21.76 -16.48 11.41
CA GLY A 258 21.33 -17.87 11.50
C GLY A 258 19.97 -18.14 10.81
N TRP A 259 19.06 -17.19 10.79
CA TRP A 259 17.77 -17.30 10.09
C TRP A 259 17.94 -17.19 8.58
N THR A 260 18.72 -16.22 8.12
CA THR A 260 18.79 -15.80 6.71
C THR A 260 19.87 -16.49 5.90
N GLY A 261 20.87 -17.08 6.56
CA GLY A 261 22.09 -17.59 5.89
C GLY A 261 23.02 -16.49 5.37
N LEU A 262 22.76 -15.23 5.75
CA LEU A 262 23.60 -14.07 5.41
C LEU A 262 24.71 -13.86 6.44
N PRO A 263 25.83 -13.21 6.08
CA PRO A 263 26.88 -12.90 7.04
C PRO A 263 26.40 -11.92 8.13
N ALA A 264 26.74 -12.20 9.40
CA ALA A 264 26.54 -11.24 10.46
C ALA A 264 27.31 -9.92 10.20
N GLY A 265 26.76 -8.80 10.66
CA GLY A 265 27.35 -7.48 10.55
C GLY A 265 27.13 -6.76 9.22
N ILE A 266 26.55 -7.39 8.19
CA ILE A 266 26.17 -6.67 6.95
C ILE A 266 25.16 -5.57 7.27
N ALA A 267 25.02 -4.57 6.39
CA ALA A 267 24.14 -3.45 6.63
C ALA A 267 22.66 -3.91 6.64
N VAL A 268 21.94 -3.55 7.70
CA VAL A 268 20.48 -3.60 7.73
C VAL A 268 19.95 -2.18 7.48
N CYS A 269 19.12 -2.02 6.46
CA CYS A 269 18.51 -0.74 6.12
C CYS A 269 17.33 -0.44 7.04
N VAL A 270 17.09 0.83 7.33
CA VAL A 270 15.84 1.30 7.92
C VAL A 270 14.66 0.85 7.06
N GLY A 271 13.62 0.34 7.71
CA GLY A 271 12.43 -0.18 7.03
C GLY A 271 11.63 0.87 6.25
N ASN A 272 10.79 0.43 5.33
CA ASN A 272 10.02 1.30 4.46
C ASN A 272 8.63 0.70 4.13
N VAL A 273 7.85 1.38 3.28
CA VAL A 273 6.53 0.95 2.80
C VAL A 273 6.66 0.43 1.35
N ASP A 274 5.97 -0.67 1.05
CA ASP A 274 5.96 -1.38 -0.24
C ASP A 274 5.73 -0.48 -1.45
N ALA A 275 4.68 0.36 -1.39
CA ALA A 275 4.37 1.30 -2.47
C ALA A 275 5.47 2.36 -2.65
N HIS A 276 6.05 2.85 -1.56
CA HIS A 276 7.03 3.95 -1.61
C HIS A 276 8.39 3.50 -2.13
N VAL A 277 8.85 2.30 -1.77
CA VAL A 277 10.10 1.73 -2.31
C VAL A 277 10.01 1.40 -3.80
N THR A 278 8.80 1.25 -4.36
CA THR A 278 8.60 1.04 -5.79
C THR A 278 8.99 2.25 -6.63
N VAL A 279 8.96 3.47 -6.07
CA VAL A 279 9.32 4.71 -6.78
C VAL A 279 10.76 4.68 -7.31
N PRO A 280 11.81 4.43 -6.50
CA PRO A 280 13.17 4.30 -7.01
C PRO A 280 13.35 3.09 -7.94
N ALA A 281 12.68 1.96 -7.69
CA ALA A 281 12.74 0.78 -8.56
C ALA A 281 12.21 1.07 -9.98
N ALA A 282 11.20 1.93 -10.08
CA ALA A 282 10.60 2.40 -11.33
C ALA A 282 11.34 3.59 -11.96
N GLN A 283 12.51 4.02 -11.44
CA GLN A 283 13.19 5.26 -11.87
C GLN A 283 12.26 6.47 -11.98
N ALA A 284 11.32 6.61 -11.04
CA ALA A 284 10.28 7.64 -11.03
C ALA A 284 10.48 8.65 -9.88
N ILE A 285 11.74 8.97 -9.54
CA ILE A 285 12.09 9.89 -8.45
C ILE A 285 11.81 11.35 -8.81
N ALA A 286 11.86 11.70 -10.11
CA ALA A 286 11.65 13.07 -10.53
C ALA A 286 10.23 13.56 -10.20
N PRO A 287 10.08 14.83 -9.75
CA PRO A 287 8.77 15.40 -9.47
C PRO A 287 7.81 15.32 -10.64
N GLY A 288 6.54 15.05 -10.37
CA GLY A 288 5.50 14.94 -11.39
C GLY A 288 5.37 13.55 -12.03
N GLN A 289 6.21 12.59 -11.68
CA GLN A 289 6.07 11.20 -12.10
C GLN A 289 5.21 10.44 -11.09
N LEU A 290 3.92 10.25 -11.41
CA LEU A 290 2.97 9.54 -10.55
C LEU A 290 3.11 8.03 -10.75
N VAL A 291 3.56 7.32 -9.74
CA VAL A 291 3.66 5.85 -9.75
C VAL A 291 2.34 5.27 -9.24
N ALA A 292 1.68 4.47 -10.08
CA ALA A 292 0.47 3.72 -9.76
C ALA A 292 0.83 2.24 -9.58
N ILE A 293 0.81 1.76 -8.35
CA ILE A 293 1.03 0.34 -8.01
C ILE A 293 -0.34 -0.35 -8.07
N MET A 294 -0.60 -1.02 -9.19
CA MET A 294 -1.91 -1.56 -9.55
C MET A 294 -2.00 -3.07 -9.24
N GLY A 295 -2.75 -3.40 -8.21
CA GLY A 295 -3.06 -4.76 -7.78
C GLY A 295 -4.55 -4.94 -7.49
N THR A 296 -4.90 -5.53 -6.35
CA THR A 296 -6.27 -5.60 -5.80
C THR A 296 -6.85 -4.20 -5.59
N SER A 297 -6.04 -3.30 -5.06
CA SER A 297 -6.24 -1.84 -4.98
C SER A 297 -5.18 -1.14 -5.83
N THR A 298 -5.19 0.20 -5.86
CA THR A 298 -4.09 0.98 -6.44
C THR A 298 -3.59 1.99 -5.41
N CYS A 299 -2.28 2.00 -5.18
CA CYS A 299 -1.60 3.08 -4.48
C CYS A 299 -0.96 4.03 -5.51
N HIS A 300 -1.17 5.33 -5.32
CA HIS A 300 -0.59 6.38 -6.15
C HIS A 300 0.41 7.16 -5.31
N VAL A 301 1.68 7.17 -5.71
CA VAL A 301 2.76 7.85 -4.97
C VAL A 301 3.59 8.70 -5.92
N MET A 302 4.01 9.88 -5.45
CA MET A 302 4.75 10.84 -6.27
C MET A 302 5.61 11.75 -5.40
N ASN A 303 6.80 12.09 -5.89
CA ASN A 303 7.61 13.17 -5.33
C ASN A 303 7.18 14.53 -5.86
N GLY A 304 7.22 15.54 -5.01
CA GLY A 304 7.03 16.96 -5.36
C GLY A 304 8.11 17.84 -4.76
N THR A 305 8.29 19.04 -5.31
CA THR A 305 9.29 20.03 -4.85
C THR A 305 8.72 21.02 -3.85
N VAL A 306 7.41 21.10 -3.72
CA VAL A 306 6.72 22.03 -2.83
C VAL A 306 5.79 21.25 -1.91
N LEU A 307 5.51 21.80 -0.75
CA LEU A 307 4.47 21.31 0.13
C LEU A 307 3.13 21.87 -0.31
N ALA A 308 2.18 20.98 -0.62
CA ALA A 308 0.80 21.35 -0.90
C ALA A 308 -0.15 20.45 -0.09
N GLU A 309 -1.17 21.04 0.46
CA GLU A 309 -2.26 20.33 1.13
C GLU A 309 -3.31 19.98 0.07
N VAL A 310 -3.38 18.70 -0.29
CA VAL A 310 -4.25 18.22 -1.37
C VAL A 310 -5.49 17.56 -0.76
N PRO A 311 -6.70 18.10 -0.96
CA PRO A 311 -7.91 17.56 -0.36
C PRO A 311 -8.14 16.08 -0.71
N GLY A 312 -8.52 15.28 0.26
CA GLY A 312 -8.86 13.86 0.08
C GLY A 312 -7.69 12.94 -0.25
N MET A 313 -6.44 13.39 -0.13
CA MET A 313 -5.27 12.54 -0.29
C MET A 313 -4.88 11.82 1.00
N CYS A 314 -4.14 10.71 0.87
CA CYS A 314 -3.71 9.93 2.03
C CYS A 314 -2.60 10.60 2.83
N GLY A 315 -1.88 11.55 2.24
CA GLY A 315 -0.89 12.34 2.95
C GLY A 315 0.17 12.97 2.08
N VAL A 316 0.82 14.00 2.63
CA VAL A 316 2.06 14.59 2.15
C VAL A 316 3.08 14.62 3.28
N VAL A 317 4.28 14.11 3.01
CA VAL A 317 5.34 13.93 4.03
C VAL A 317 6.68 14.39 3.47
N ASP A 318 7.40 15.22 4.23
CA ASP A 318 8.77 15.59 3.89
C ASP A 318 9.70 14.38 4.01
N GLY A 319 10.41 14.06 2.93
CA GLY A 319 11.28 12.88 2.85
C GLY A 319 10.56 11.53 2.96
N GLY A 320 9.22 11.49 2.85
CA GLY A 320 8.42 10.28 3.06
C GLY A 320 8.54 9.22 1.96
N ILE A 321 9.01 9.60 0.77
CA ILE A 321 9.31 8.68 -0.34
C ILE A 321 10.80 8.75 -0.70
N THR A 322 11.27 9.96 -0.94
CA THR A 322 12.68 10.23 -1.28
C THR A 322 13.16 11.42 -0.45
N PRO A 323 14.27 11.29 0.28
CA PRO A 323 14.84 12.41 1.05
C PRO A 323 15.06 13.66 0.16
N GLY A 324 14.65 14.82 0.66
CA GLY A 324 14.75 16.11 -0.04
C GLY A 324 13.56 16.44 -0.94
N TYR A 325 12.53 15.59 -1.00
CA TYR A 325 11.27 15.86 -1.68
C TYR A 325 10.08 15.70 -0.72
N PHE A 326 8.98 16.37 -1.04
CA PHE A 326 7.70 16.06 -0.42
C PHE A 326 7.07 14.85 -1.13
N GLY A 327 6.83 13.79 -0.38
CA GLY A 327 6.16 12.60 -0.90
C GLY A 327 4.65 12.74 -0.78
N TYR A 328 3.93 12.47 -1.85
CA TYR A 328 2.45 12.47 -1.92
C TYR A 328 1.92 11.07 -2.05
N GLU A 329 0.85 10.75 -1.32
CA GLU A 329 0.15 9.48 -1.40
C GLU A 329 -1.34 9.68 -1.64
N ALA A 330 -1.90 8.91 -2.57
CA ALA A 330 -3.32 8.75 -2.82
C ALA A 330 -3.63 7.28 -3.10
N GLY A 331 -4.90 6.90 -3.22
CA GLY A 331 -5.21 5.52 -3.56
C GLY A 331 -6.66 5.27 -3.95
N GLN A 332 -6.89 4.13 -4.61
CA GLN A 332 -8.19 3.57 -4.91
C GLN A 332 -8.34 2.26 -4.12
N SER A 333 -9.42 2.12 -3.36
CA SER A 333 -9.63 0.97 -2.46
C SER A 333 -9.84 -0.35 -3.19
N GLY A 334 -10.42 -0.32 -4.39
CA GLY A 334 -10.65 -1.49 -5.23
C GLY A 334 -10.31 -1.19 -6.67
N VAL A 335 -9.56 -2.06 -7.33
CA VAL A 335 -9.27 -2.04 -8.77
C VAL A 335 -9.34 -3.47 -9.29
N GLY A 336 -8.32 -4.30 -9.08
CA GLY A 336 -8.34 -5.71 -9.46
C GLY A 336 -9.45 -6.51 -8.75
N ASP A 337 -9.75 -6.16 -7.50
CA ASP A 337 -10.84 -6.77 -6.74
C ASP A 337 -12.21 -6.53 -7.37
N ILE A 338 -12.43 -5.37 -8.02
CA ILE A 338 -13.69 -5.09 -8.73
C ILE A 338 -13.82 -6.04 -9.93
N PHE A 339 -12.73 -6.28 -10.64
CA PHE A 339 -12.71 -7.17 -11.80
C PHE A 339 -12.95 -8.62 -11.36
N ALA A 340 -12.28 -9.06 -10.29
CA ALA A 340 -12.47 -10.40 -9.72
C ALA A 340 -13.90 -10.58 -9.20
N TRP A 341 -14.41 -9.64 -8.40
CA TRP A 341 -15.78 -9.65 -7.91
C TRP A 341 -16.80 -9.79 -9.05
N PHE A 342 -16.62 -9.05 -10.14
CA PHE A 342 -17.54 -9.10 -11.28
C PHE A 342 -17.52 -10.48 -11.95
N VAL A 343 -16.33 -11.03 -12.16
CA VAL A 343 -16.16 -12.36 -12.77
C VAL A 343 -16.77 -13.45 -11.90
N ASP A 344 -16.53 -13.42 -10.61
CA ASP A 344 -16.98 -14.46 -9.67
C ASP A 344 -18.50 -14.46 -9.44
N ASN A 345 -19.16 -13.29 -9.59
CA ASN A 345 -20.55 -13.15 -9.16
C ASN A 345 -21.54 -12.83 -10.29
N LEU A 346 -21.10 -12.24 -11.41
CA LEU A 346 -22.00 -11.63 -12.38
C LEU A 346 -21.78 -12.08 -13.84
N VAL A 347 -20.78 -12.90 -14.12
CA VAL A 347 -20.48 -13.37 -15.47
C VAL A 347 -21.20 -14.70 -15.74
N PRO A 348 -22.02 -14.81 -16.83
CA PRO A 348 -22.61 -16.08 -17.23
C PRO A 348 -21.56 -17.15 -17.52
N ALA A 349 -21.84 -18.40 -17.12
CA ALA A 349 -20.92 -19.54 -17.26
C ALA A 349 -20.44 -19.77 -18.70
N SER A 350 -21.25 -19.43 -19.72
CA SER A 350 -20.87 -19.54 -21.13
C SER A 350 -19.58 -18.83 -21.48
N TYR A 351 -19.32 -17.65 -20.89
CA TYR A 351 -18.06 -16.91 -21.10
C TYR A 351 -16.86 -17.63 -20.46
N ALA A 352 -17.07 -18.28 -19.31
CA ALA A 352 -16.02 -19.09 -18.69
C ALA A 352 -15.69 -20.32 -19.53
N ASP A 353 -16.72 -21.00 -20.09
CA ASP A 353 -16.56 -22.14 -21.00
C ASP A 353 -15.82 -21.74 -22.28
N GLU A 354 -16.15 -20.59 -22.86
CA GLU A 354 -15.48 -20.04 -24.05
C GLU A 354 -14.01 -19.70 -23.75
N ALA A 355 -13.71 -19.07 -22.61
CA ALA A 355 -12.35 -18.77 -22.18
C ALA A 355 -11.52 -20.06 -22.00
N ALA A 356 -12.10 -21.08 -21.33
CA ALA A 356 -11.47 -22.38 -21.14
C ALA A 356 -11.18 -23.09 -22.47
N ALA A 357 -12.13 -23.08 -23.42
CA ALA A 357 -11.93 -23.63 -24.75
C ALA A 357 -10.79 -22.94 -25.53
N ARG A 358 -10.58 -21.66 -25.29
CA ARG A 358 -9.49 -20.85 -25.87
C ARG A 358 -8.18 -20.92 -25.09
N ARG A 359 -8.17 -21.57 -23.92
CA ARG A 359 -7.04 -21.66 -22.97
C ARG A 359 -6.49 -20.29 -22.55
N ILE A 360 -7.38 -19.33 -22.31
CA ILE A 360 -7.08 -18.01 -21.79
C ILE A 360 -7.87 -17.78 -20.49
N SER A 361 -7.46 -16.79 -19.70
CA SER A 361 -8.23 -16.41 -18.50
C SER A 361 -9.58 -15.79 -18.89
N ILE A 362 -10.57 -15.89 -18.00
CA ILE A 362 -11.86 -15.22 -18.19
C ILE A 362 -11.70 -13.69 -18.28
N HIS A 363 -10.76 -13.12 -17.51
CA HIS A 363 -10.42 -11.70 -17.56
C HIS A 363 -9.89 -11.28 -18.93
N GLU A 364 -9.01 -12.09 -19.52
CA GLU A 364 -8.47 -11.85 -20.86
C GLU A 364 -9.57 -11.95 -21.91
N HIS A 365 -10.44 -12.96 -21.81
CA HIS A 365 -11.56 -13.17 -22.72
C HIS A 365 -12.51 -11.97 -22.72
N LEU A 366 -12.99 -11.54 -21.55
CA LEU A 366 -13.88 -10.38 -21.42
C LEU A 366 -13.20 -9.10 -21.88
N THR A 367 -11.90 -8.92 -21.61
CA THR A 367 -11.12 -7.78 -22.09
C THR A 367 -11.08 -7.74 -23.61
N GLN A 368 -10.83 -8.87 -24.28
CA GLN A 368 -10.81 -8.96 -25.75
C GLN A 368 -12.16 -8.62 -26.37
N LEU A 369 -13.25 -9.17 -25.82
CA LEU A 369 -14.63 -8.89 -26.27
C LEU A 369 -15.01 -7.41 -26.07
N GLY A 370 -14.50 -6.77 -25.02
CA GLY A 370 -14.70 -5.35 -24.76
C GLY A 370 -13.80 -4.44 -25.59
N ALA A 371 -12.61 -4.90 -26.01
CA ALA A 371 -11.61 -4.07 -26.70
C ALA A 371 -12.06 -3.59 -28.08
N ASP A 372 -12.84 -4.40 -28.81
CA ASP A 372 -13.34 -4.08 -30.15
C ASP A 372 -14.47 -3.04 -30.15
N GLN A 373 -15.01 -2.71 -28.97
CA GLN A 373 -16.07 -1.72 -28.84
C GLN A 373 -15.52 -0.29 -28.95
N PRO A 374 -16.18 0.61 -29.70
CA PRO A 374 -15.83 2.02 -29.67
C PRO A 374 -16.03 2.60 -28.26
N VAL A 375 -15.24 3.61 -27.90
CA VAL A 375 -15.39 4.30 -26.62
C VAL A 375 -16.82 4.82 -26.47
N GLY A 376 -17.49 4.44 -25.36
CA GLY A 376 -18.88 4.80 -25.09
C GLY A 376 -19.92 3.99 -25.86
N GLY A 377 -19.52 3.02 -26.71
CA GLY A 377 -20.44 2.20 -27.49
C GLY A 377 -21.41 1.36 -26.65
N HIS A 378 -21.03 1.00 -25.44
CA HIS A 378 -21.87 0.28 -24.46
C HIS A 378 -22.90 1.19 -23.75
N GLY A 379 -22.74 2.51 -23.76
CA GLY A 379 -23.66 3.46 -23.11
C GLY A 379 -23.69 3.38 -21.58
N LEU A 380 -22.63 2.83 -20.95
CA LEU A 380 -22.54 2.65 -19.51
C LEU A 380 -21.54 3.62 -18.89
N VAL A 381 -21.80 4.01 -17.63
CA VAL A 381 -20.81 4.65 -16.74
C VAL A 381 -20.88 3.96 -15.37
N ALA A 382 -19.72 3.70 -14.76
CA ALA A 382 -19.63 3.09 -13.44
C ALA A 382 -18.82 3.95 -12.48
N LEU A 383 -19.11 3.83 -11.16
CA LEU A 383 -18.26 4.29 -10.06
C LEU A 383 -17.47 3.11 -9.49
N ASP A 384 -16.18 3.29 -9.34
CA ASP A 384 -15.21 2.29 -8.88
C ASP A 384 -15.18 2.09 -7.35
N TRP A 385 -16.28 2.40 -6.65
CA TRP A 385 -16.35 2.43 -5.18
C TRP A 385 -16.84 1.13 -4.53
N HIS A 386 -16.65 -0.01 -5.16
CA HIS A 386 -17.10 -1.31 -4.63
C HIS A 386 -16.47 -1.67 -3.27
N SER A 387 -15.29 -1.13 -2.99
CA SER A 387 -14.60 -1.20 -1.69
C SER A 387 -14.52 0.17 -0.98
N GLY A 388 -15.46 1.09 -1.25
CA GLY A 388 -15.40 2.47 -0.80
C GLY A 388 -14.50 3.35 -1.68
N ASN A 389 -14.30 4.60 -1.26
CA ASN A 389 -13.42 5.56 -1.93
C ASN A 389 -12.34 6.04 -0.96
N ARG A 390 -11.06 5.67 -1.22
CA ARG A 390 -9.90 6.06 -0.42
C ARG A 390 -9.50 7.51 -0.71
N SER A 391 -9.41 7.86 -1.98
CA SER A 391 -9.15 9.21 -2.49
C SER A 391 -10.14 9.49 -3.62
N ILE A 392 -10.84 10.60 -3.57
CA ILE A 392 -10.68 11.81 -2.75
C ILE A 392 -11.77 11.98 -1.66
N LEU A 393 -12.75 11.09 -1.59
CA LEU A 393 -13.88 11.24 -0.65
C LEU A 393 -13.57 10.71 0.76
N VAL A 394 -12.56 9.85 0.89
CA VAL A 394 -12.11 9.24 2.16
C VAL A 394 -13.28 8.62 2.94
N ASP A 395 -14.12 7.84 2.25
CA ASP A 395 -15.26 7.13 2.86
C ASP A 395 -15.35 5.69 2.36
N HIS A 396 -14.98 4.73 3.22
CA HIS A 396 -15.05 3.29 2.95
C HIS A 396 -16.47 2.73 3.00
N ARG A 397 -17.48 3.54 3.36
CA ARG A 397 -18.89 3.15 3.38
C ARG A 397 -19.59 3.36 2.04
N LEU A 398 -18.94 4.02 1.09
CA LEU A 398 -19.44 4.16 -0.27
C LEU A 398 -19.47 2.81 -0.98
N SER A 399 -20.26 2.71 -2.04
CA SER A 399 -20.45 1.48 -2.83
C SER A 399 -20.42 1.77 -4.32
N GLY A 400 -20.09 0.74 -5.12
CA GLY A 400 -20.08 0.82 -6.57
C GLY A 400 -21.46 1.09 -7.16
N LEU A 401 -21.46 1.63 -8.38
CA LEU A 401 -22.65 1.94 -9.16
C LEU A 401 -22.37 1.67 -10.64
N VAL A 402 -23.36 1.14 -11.36
CA VAL A 402 -23.36 1.06 -12.82
C VAL A 402 -24.68 1.63 -13.32
N ILE A 403 -24.63 2.62 -14.22
CA ILE A 403 -25.82 3.18 -14.86
C ILE A 403 -25.78 2.99 -16.38
N GLY A 404 -26.96 3.06 -17.01
CA GLY A 404 -27.11 2.90 -18.46
C GLY A 404 -27.45 1.49 -18.92
N THR A 405 -27.63 0.53 -17.99
CA THR A 405 -27.97 -0.86 -18.33
C THR A 405 -29.35 -0.97 -18.99
N THR A 406 -29.44 -1.83 -20.03
CA THR A 406 -30.66 -2.17 -20.74
C THR A 406 -30.79 -3.70 -20.83
N LEU A 407 -31.89 -4.20 -21.39
CA LEU A 407 -32.08 -5.64 -21.63
C LEU A 407 -31.07 -6.23 -22.63
N ALA A 408 -30.40 -5.40 -23.41
CA ALA A 408 -29.38 -5.78 -24.37
C ALA A 408 -27.96 -5.74 -23.81
N THR A 409 -27.76 -5.19 -22.59
CA THR A 409 -26.44 -5.05 -22.00
C THR A 409 -25.83 -6.41 -21.66
N THR A 410 -24.59 -6.62 -22.10
CA THR A 410 -23.85 -7.87 -21.95
C THR A 410 -22.76 -7.79 -20.87
N ALA A 411 -22.27 -8.95 -20.40
CA ALA A 411 -21.20 -8.99 -19.41
C ALA A 411 -19.88 -8.31 -19.88
N PRO A 412 -19.40 -8.47 -21.14
CA PRO A 412 -18.24 -7.75 -21.62
C PRO A 412 -18.39 -6.22 -21.61
N GLU A 413 -19.58 -5.70 -21.84
CA GLU A 413 -19.85 -4.25 -21.80
C GLU A 413 -19.77 -3.72 -20.37
N ILE A 414 -20.33 -4.43 -19.38
CA ILE A 414 -20.21 -4.06 -17.96
C ILE A 414 -18.76 -4.16 -17.53
N TYR A 415 -18.06 -5.25 -17.89
CA TYR A 415 -16.65 -5.43 -17.56
C TYR A 415 -15.79 -4.28 -18.10
N ARG A 416 -16.03 -3.85 -19.36
CA ARG A 416 -15.38 -2.68 -19.96
C ARG A 416 -15.66 -1.40 -19.19
N ALA A 417 -16.90 -1.14 -18.78
CA ALA A 417 -17.26 0.03 -17.99
C ALA A 417 -16.57 0.04 -16.61
N LEU A 418 -16.34 -1.14 -16.00
CA LEU A 418 -15.59 -1.25 -14.76
C LEU A 418 -14.09 -0.96 -14.95
N LEU A 419 -13.48 -1.42 -16.07
CA LEU A 419 -12.11 -1.06 -16.41
C LEU A 419 -11.98 0.47 -16.57
N GLU A 420 -12.91 1.09 -17.28
CA GLU A 420 -12.95 2.55 -17.50
C GLU A 420 -13.17 3.34 -16.21
N ALA A 421 -14.03 2.84 -15.30
CA ALA A 421 -14.30 3.47 -14.03
C ALA A 421 -13.04 3.62 -13.17
N THR A 422 -12.17 2.61 -13.13
CA THR A 422 -10.90 2.69 -12.38
C THR A 422 -9.94 3.72 -12.98
N ALA A 423 -9.93 3.88 -14.30
CA ALA A 423 -9.16 4.93 -14.96
C ALA A 423 -9.74 6.33 -14.69
N PHE A 424 -11.07 6.49 -14.67
CA PHE A 424 -11.72 7.75 -14.29
C PHE A 424 -11.41 8.14 -12.84
N GLY A 425 -11.41 7.20 -11.92
CA GLY A 425 -11.00 7.43 -10.53
C GLY A 425 -9.56 7.94 -10.44
N THR A 426 -8.63 7.33 -11.17
CA THR A 426 -7.24 7.82 -11.27
C THR A 426 -7.17 9.23 -11.87
N ARG A 427 -7.94 9.53 -12.93
CA ARG A 427 -8.01 10.87 -13.50
C ARG A 427 -8.51 11.90 -12.48
N LYS A 428 -9.52 11.57 -11.68
CA LYS A 428 -10.03 12.44 -10.62
C LYS A 428 -8.97 12.75 -9.57
N ILE A 429 -8.16 11.76 -9.18
CA ILE A 429 -7.00 11.93 -8.30
C ILE A 429 -5.98 12.90 -8.93
N ILE A 430 -5.61 12.69 -10.19
CA ILE A 430 -4.64 13.53 -10.92
C ILE A 430 -5.14 14.98 -10.98
N GLU A 431 -6.40 15.21 -11.37
CA GLU A 431 -6.98 16.55 -11.45
C GLU A 431 -6.97 17.27 -10.09
N THR A 432 -7.15 16.52 -8.98
CA THR A 432 -7.09 17.08 -7.64
C THR A 432 -5.66 17.49 -7.24
N PHE A 433 -4.65 16.71 -7.62
CA PHE A 433 -3.24 17.10 -7.48
C PHE A 433 -2.95 18.40 -8.24
N GLU A 434 -3.35 18.46 -9.52
CA GLU A 434 -3.08 19.61 -10.37
C GLU A 434 -3.81 20.88 -9.90
N ALA A 435 -5.07 20.74 -9.48
CA ALA A 435 -5.84 21.83 -8.88
C ALA A 435 -5.20 22.38 -7.59
N SER A 436 -4.43 21.56 -6.88
CA SER A 436 -3.66 21.93 -5.69
C SER A 436 -2.23 22.42 -6.00
N GLY A 437 -1.88 22.61 -7.28
CA GLY A 437 -0.57 23.09 -7.69
C GLY A 437 0.54 22.01 -7.72
N VAL A 438 0.17 20.75 -7.69
CA VAL A 438 1.09 19.59 -7.79
C VAL A 438 0.95 18.96 -9.17
N PRO A 439 1.82 19.30 -10.14
CA PRO A 439 1.68 18.83 -11.52
C PRO A 439 1.97 17.34 -11.66
N VAL A 440 1.20 16.65 -12.50
CA VAL A 440 1.42 15.25 -12.90
C VAL A 440 1.73 15.20 -14.38
N THR A 441 2.96 14.84 -14.74
CA THR A 441 3.47 14.89 -16.14
C THR A 441 3.56 13.52 -16.79
N GLU A 442 3.70 12.45 -16.01
CA GLU A 442 3.86 11.07 -16.46
C GLU A 442 3.14 10.12 -15.50
N LEU A 443 2.49 9.10 -16.04
CA LEU A 443 1.95 8.00 -15.26
C LEU A 443 2.89 6.79 -15.40
N VAL A 444 3.44 6.31 -14.29
CA VAL A 444 4.30 5.13 -14.23
C VAL A 444 3.53 4.01 -13.56
N VAL A 445 3.40 2.85 -14.21
CA VAL A 445 2.62 1.74 -13.69
C VAL A 445 3.51 0.59 -13.24
N ALA A 446 3.20 0.07 -12.06
CA ALA A 446 3.77 -1.15 -11.47
C ALA A 446 2.63 -2.09 -11.04
N GLY A 447 2.96 -3.34 -10.74
CA GLY A 447 2.02 -4.33 -10.21
C GLY A 447 1.41 -5.24 -11.27
N GLY A 448 0.55 -6.18 -10.81
CA GLY A 448 0.09 -7.30 -11.65
C GLY A 448 -0.80 -6.91 -12.83
N LEU A 449 -1.51 -5.78 -12.75
CA LEU A 449 -2.46 -5.35 -13.78
C LEU A 449 -1.79 -4.77 -15.03
N LEU A 450 -0.49 -4.47 -14.99
CA LEU A 450 0.27 -3.99 -16.17
C LEU A 450 0.28 -5.01 -17.34
N LYS A 451 -0.04 -6.28 -17.06
CA LYS A 451 -0.15 -7.33 -18.08
C LYS A 451 -1.38 -7.17 -19.00
N ASN A 452 -2.37 -6.36 -18.59
CA ASN A 452 -3.56 -6.06 -19.41
C ASN A 452 -3.32 -4.82 -20.28
N ALA A 453 -2.89 -5.04 -21.53
CA ALA A 453 -2.58 -3.97 -22.48
C ALA A 453 -3.77 -3.04 -22.79
N THR A 454 -4.99 -3.59 -22.85
CA THR A 454 -6.21 -2.80 -23.08
C THR A 454 -6.47 -1.85 -21.91
N LEU A 455 -6.32 -2.34 -20.66
CA LEU A 455 -6.46 -1.51 -19.47
C LEU A 455 -5.41 -0.38 -19.48
N MET A 456 -4.16 -0.69 -19.81
CA MET A 456 -3.08 0.31 -19.86
C MET A 456 -3.37 1.40 -20.91
N GLN A 457 -3.88 1.01 -22.09
CA GLN A 457 -4.27 1.99 -23.10
C GLN A 457 -5.46 2.85 -22.65
N ILE A 458 -6.46 2.26 -21.95
CA ILE A 458 -7.57 3.01 -21.35
C ILE A 458 -7.05 4.07 -20.39
N TYR A 459 -6.10 3.70 -19.52
CA TYR A 459 -5.50 4.65 -18.57
C TYR A 459 -4.77 5.80 -19.28
N ALA A 460 -4.00 5.51 -20.34
CA ALA A 460 -3.34 6.55 -21.12
C ALA A 460 -4.35 7.49 -21.78
N ASP A 461 -5.39 6.94 -22.42
CA ASP A 461 -6.43 7.71 -23.12
C ASP A 461 -7.28 8.55 -22.15
N VAL A 462 -7.70 7.97 -21.02
CA VAL A 462 -8.54 8.64 -20.01
C VAL A 462 -7.78 9.75 -19.29
N THR A 463 -6.52 9.50 -18.92
CA THR A 463 -5.71 10.50 -18.21
C THR A 463 -5.09 11.54 -19.14
N GLY A 464 -5.06 11.27 -20.45
CA GLY A 464 -4.42 12.13 -21.44
C GLY A 464 -2.90 12.22 -21.27
N ARG A 465 -2.26 11.22 -20.66
CA ARG A 465 -0.84 11.22 -20.33
C ARG A 465 -0.12 9.98 -20.86
N PRO A 466 1.18 10.12 -21.22
CA PRO A 466 2.00 8.97 -21.51
C PRO A 466 2.04 8.03 -20.31
N LEU A 467 1.99 6.72 -20.57
CA LEU A 467 2.08 5.69 -19.55
C LEU A 467 3.36 4.88 -19.75
N SER A 468 4.17 4.85 -18.70
CA SER A 468 5.43 4.12 -18.62
C SER A 468 5.27 2.89 -17.74
N LEU A 469 6.05 1.84 -17.98
CA LEU A 469 5.96 0.58 -17.24
C LEU A 469 7.27 0.27 -16.54
N ILE A 470 7.20 -0.10 -15.26
CA ILE A 470 8.34 -0.72 -14.57
C ILE A 470 8.72 -2.03 -15.29
N VAL A 471 10.01 -2.33 -15.33
CA VAL A 471 10.50 -3.58 -15.94
C VAL A 471 10.50 -4.72 -14.93
N SER A 472 10.91 -4.44 -13.68
CA SER A 472 10.93 -5.43 -12.62
C SER A 472 9.52 -5.94 -12.29
N GLU A 473 9.37 -7.24 -12.16
CA GLU A 473 8.15 -7.85 -11.59
C GLU A 473 8.17 -7.86 -10.05
N GLN A 474 9.28 -7.43 -9.45
CA GLN A 474 9.56 -7.43 -8.01
C GLN A 474 9.80 -6.00 -7.49
N GLY A 475 9.06 -5.02 -8.01
CA GLY A 475 9.30 -3.60 -7.73
C GLY A 475 9.56 -3.25 -6.27
N PRO A 476 8.69 -3.64 -5.30
CA PRO A 476 8.93 -3.38 -3.89
C PRO A 476 10.24 -3.98 -3.37
N ALA A 477 10.46 -5.28 -3.55
CA ALA A 477 11.68 -5.95 -3.10
C ALA A 477 12.95 -5.37 -3.75
N LEU A 478 12.91 -5.00 -5.05
CA LEU A 478 14.00 -4.31 -5.72
C LEU A 478 14.28 -2.94 -5.09
N GLY A 479 13.22 -2.19 -4.79
CA GLY A 479 13.35 -0.90 -4.10
C GLY A 479 13.96 -1.04 -2.71
N SER A 480 13.57 -2.06 -1.94
CA SER A 480 14.18 -2.38 -0.64
C SER A 480 15.65 -2.79 -0.79
N ALA A 481 16.01 -3.55 -1.84
CA ALA A 481 17.39 -3.87 -2.16
C ALA A 481 18.21 -2.61 -2.51
N MET A 482 17.62 -1.63 -3.20
CA MET A 482 18.29 -0.34 -3.47
C MET A 482 18.57 0.45 -2.19
N HIS A 483 17.61 0.52 -1.28
CA HIS A 483 17.81 1.13 0.03
C HIS A 483 18.89 0.39 0.84
N ALA A 484 18.95 -0.95 0.75
CA ALA A 484 20.02 -1.74 1.35
C ALA A 484 21.40 -1.40 0.76
N ALA A 485 21.47 -1.17 -0.56
CA ALA A 485 22.73 -0.77 -1.22
C ALA A 485 23.20 0.62 -0.76
N VAL A 486 22.27 1.54 -0.51
CA VAL A 486 22.58 2.85 0.09
C VAL A 486 23.07 2.68 1.54
N ALA A 487 22.36 1.89 2.36
CA ALA A 487 22.74 1.62 3.75
C ALA A 487 24.11 0.92 3.87
N ALA A 488 24.49 0.12 2.87
CA ALA A 488 25.79 -0.54 2.77
C ALA A 488 26.91 0.37 2.21
N GLY A 489 26.57 1.59 1.76
CA GLY A 489 27.53 2.55 1.21
C GLY A 489 27.97 2.24 -0.23
N VAL A 490 27.21 1.39 -0.97
CA VAL A 490 27.45 1.15 -2.40
C VAL A 490 27.10 2.39 -3.23
N PHE A 491 26.01 3.07 -2.85
CA PHE A 491 25.60 4.34 -3.44
C PHE A 491 25.52 5.43 -2.36
N PRO A 492 25.78 6.69 -2.72
CA PRO A 492 25.70 7.81 -1.78
C PRO A 492 24.26 8.12 -1.35
N ASP A 493 23.28 7.82 -2.21
CA ASP A 493 21.86 8.11 -2.00
C ASP A 493 20.98 7.22 -2.88
N ILE A 494 19.67 7.28 -2.66
CA ILE A 494 18.68 6.48 -3.38
C ILE A 494 18.52 6.92 -4.85
N VAL A 495 18.88 8.16 -5.19
CA VAL A 495 18.84 8.65 -6.58
C VAL A 495 19.91 7.92 -7.40
N GLY A 496 21.13 7.85 -6.89
CA GLY A 496 22.22 7.08 -7.51
C GLY A 496 21.88 5.60 -7.65
N ALA A 497 21.32 4.99 -6.60
CA ALA A 497 20.86 3.60 -6.63
C ALA A 497 19.76 3.38 -7.68
N SER A 498 18.79 4.27 -7.75
CA SER A 498 17.67 4.20 -8.73
C SER A 498 18.19 4.26 -10.17
N VAL A 499 19.12 5.15 -10.47
CA VAL A 499 19.70 5.28 -11.82
C VAL A 499 20.45 4.02 -12.23
N ALA A 500 21.20 3.40 -11.30
CA ALA A 500 22.03 2.24 -11.58
C ALA A 500 21.24 0.93 -11.60
N MET A 501 20.31 0.75 -10.65
CA MET A 501 19.63 -0.52 -10.39
C MET A 501 18.17 -0.54 -10.88
N GLY A 502 17.52 0.63 -11.04
CA GLY A 502 16.13 0.72 -11.49
C GLY A 502 15.99 0.51 -13.00
N SER A 503 14.79 0.15 -13.44
CA SER A 503 14.53 -0.06 -14.86
C SER A 503 13.09 0.27 -15.23
N ILE A 504 12.91 1.06 -16.31
CA ILE A 504 11.61 1.54 -16.80
C ILE A 504 11.56 1.54 -18.33
N ARG A 505 10.42 1.15 -18.88
CA ARG A 505 10.08 1.37 -20.29
C ARG A 505 9.20 2.62 -20.38
N ARG A 506 9.76 3.72 -20.88
CA ARG A 506 9.05 5.00 -20.94
C ARG A 506 8.11 5.10 -22.12
N GLY A 507 6.94 5.71 -21.88
CA GLY A 507 5.98 6.08 -22.90
C GLY A 507 5.47 4.91 -23.75
N VAL A 508 5.32 3.72 -23.15
CA VAL A 508 4.86 2.50 -23.83
C VAL A 508 3.48 2.67 -24.42
N TYR A 509 2.59 3.37 -23.70
CA TYR A 509 1.27 3.72 -24.16
C TYR A 509 1.17 5.24 -24.29
N GLN A 510 0.72 5.69 -25.45
CA GLN A 510 0.46 7.10 -25.72
C GLN A 510 -1.04 7.32 -25.80
N PRO A 511 -1.56 8.45 -25.28
CA PRO A 511 -2.98 8.77 -25.42
C PRO A 511 -3.33 8.97 -26.89
N GLU A 512 -4.36 8.29 -27.37
CA GLU A 512 -4.89 8.46 -28.71
C GLU A 512 -5.88 9.65 -28.73
N PRO A 513 -5.63 10.76 -29.46
CA PRO A 513 -6.42 11.98 -29.32
C PRO A 513 -7.92 11.80 -29.59
N VAL A 514 -8.28 10.90 -30.50
CA VAL A 514 -9.69 10.64 -30.83
C VAL A 514 -10.39 9.90 -29.69
N ARG A 515 -9.70 8.92 -29.09
CA ARG A 515 -10.22 8.13 -27.97
C ARG A 515 -10.26 8.98 -26.70
N ALA A 516 -9.20 9.75 -26.43
CA ALA A 516 -9.12 10.66 -25.28
C ALA A 516 -10.30 11.64 -25.28
N LYS A 517 -10.60 12.27 -26.42
CA LYS A 517 -11.76 13.14 -26.57
C LYS A 517 -13.11 12.43 -26.37
N ALA A 518 -13.20 11.16 -26.77
CA ALA A 518 -14.41 10.38 -26.53
C ALA A 518 -14.57 10.04 -25.05
N TYR A 519 -13.45 9.76 -24.34
CA TYR A 519 -13.43 9.54 -22.89
C TYR A 519 -13.76 10.80 -22.09
N ASP A 520 -13.40 12.00 -22.56
CA ASP A 520 -13.79 13.26 -21.89
C ASP A 520 -15.30 13.35 -21.67
N ARG A 521 -16.09 12.93 -22.67
CA ARG A 521 -17.55 12.93 -22.58
C ARG A 521 -18.09 11.94 -21.55
N LEU A 522 -17.49 10.75 -21.45
CA LEU A 522 -17.85 9.76 -20.43
C LEU A 522 -17.40 10.22 -19.03
N TYR A 523 -16.25 10.87 -18.96
CA TYR A 523 -15.71 11.41 -17.71
C TYR A 523 -16.57 12.55 -17.15
N GLU A 524 -17.19 13.38 -18.00
CA GLU A 524 -18.19 14.36 -17.54
C GLU A 524 -19.34 13.69 -16.78
N HIS A 525 -19.84 12.55 -17.30
CA HIS A 525 -20.87 11.77 -16.62
C HIS A 525 -20.36 11.09 -15.34
N TYR A 526 -19.14 10.53 -15.38
CA TYR A 526 -18.50 9.99 -14.17
C TYR A 526 -18.36 11.06 -13.09
N SER A 527 -17.88 12.25 -13.42
CA SER A 527 -17.73 13.36 -12.47
C SER A 527 -19.08 13.81 -11.90
N ALA A 528 -20.13 13.88 -12.73
CA ALA A 528 -21.48 14.21 -12.26
C ALA A 528 -22.02 13.16 -11.26
N LEU A 529 -21.80 11.87 -11.53
CA LEU A 529 -22.16 10.79 -10.59
C LEU A 529 -21.32 10.85 -9.32
N HIS A 530 -20.01 11.05 -9.45
CA HIS A 530 -19.09 11.21 -8.34
C HIS A 530 -19.53 12.33 -7.41
N ASP A 531 -19.87 13.50 -7.95
CA ASP A 531 -20.29 14.64 -7.15
C ASP A 531 -21.71 14.44 -6.53
N HIS A 532 -22.63 13.79 -7.28
CA HIS A 532 -23.99 13.51 -6.79
C HIS A 532 -24.01 12.48 -5.64
N PHE A 533 -23.22 11.41 -5.75
CA PHE A 533 -23.18 10.33 -4.76
C PHE A 533 -22.08 10.52 -3.70
N GLY A 534 -21.20 11.51 -3.88
CA GLY A 534 -20.02 11.72 -3.04
C GLY A 534 -20.35 12.15 -1.60
N ASP A 535 -21.54 12.70 -1.33
CA ASP A 535 -22.02 12.93 0.03
C ASP A 535 -22.30 11.62 0.80
N GLY A 536 -22.42 10.50 0.07
CA GLY A 536 -22.60 9.14 0.58
C GLY A 536 -23.91 8.88 1.32
N ALA A 537 -24.84 9.83 1.40
CA ALA A 537 -26.05 9.70 2.22
C ALA A 537 -26.90 8.47 1.84
N MET A 538 -27.16 8.28 0.53
CA MET A 538 -27.92 7.13 0.03
C MET A 538 -27.17 5.80 0.26
N MET A 539 -25.88 5.74 -0.07
CA MET A 539 -25.08 4.52 0.03
C MET A 539 -24.90 4.08 1.49
N ARG A 540 -24.66 5.03 2.41
CA ARG A 540 -24.58 4.76 3.84
C ARG A 540 -25.92 4.26 4.40
N SER A 541 -27.04 4.82 3.94
CA SER A 541 -28.39 4.37 4.33
C SER A 541 -28.64 2.92 3.90
N LEU A 542 -28.32 2.55 2.65
CA LEU A 542 -28.46 1.18 2.15
C LEU A 542 -27.58 0.20 2.94
N ARG A 543 -26.35 0.60 3.27
CA ARG A 543 -25.44 -0.22 4.08
C ARG A 543 -25.96 -0.42 5.50
N ALA A 544 -26.53 0.61 6.11
CA ALA A 544 -27.18 0.51 7.43
C ALA A 544 -28.37 -0.46 7.42
N ILE A 545 -29.23 -0.41 6.38
CA ILE A 545 -30.33 -1.35 6.19
C ILE A 545 -29.82 -2.80 6.08
N LYS A 546 -28.79 -3.03 5.25
CA LYS A 546 -28.15 -4.34 5.10
C LYS A 546 -27.63 -4.87 6.44
N ASN A 547 -26.89 -4.06 7.18
CA ASN A 547 -26.31 -4.48 8.46
C ASN A 547 -27.39 -4.80 9.50
N ALA A 548 -28.47 -4.01 9.58
CA ALA A 548 -29.61 -4.28 10.47
C ALA A 548 -30.29 -5.61 10.12
N ALA A 549 -30.44 -5.94 8.84
CA ALA A 549 -31.06 -7.18 8.40
C ALA A 549 -30.23 -8.45 8.68
N VAL A 550 -28.90 -8.32 8.81
CA VAL A 550 -28.00 -9.45 9.15
C VAL A 550 -27.94 -9.68 10.66
N SER A 551 -28.28 -8.65 11.46
CA SER A 551 -28.27 -8.71 12.93
C SER A 551 -29.58 -9.26 13.53
N THR A 552 -30.58 -9.53 12.70
CA THR A 552 -31.85 -10.21 13.03
C THR A 552 -31.85 -11.67 12.60
#